data_9e975a1e0e33592601bc030ffce9ae61
#
_entry.id   9e975a1e0e33592601bc030ffce9ae61
#
_cell.length_a   1.000
_cell.length_b   1.000
_cell.length_c   1.000
_cell.angle_alpha   90.00
_cell.angle_beta   90.00
_cell.angle_gamma   90.00
#
_symmetry.space_group_name_H-M   'P 1'
#
loop_
_entity.id
_entity.type
_entity.pdbx_description
1 polymer ?
#
loop_
_entity_poly.entity_id
_entity_poly.type
_entity_poly.pdbx_seq_one_letter_code
_entity_poly.pdbx_strand_id
1 'polypeptide(L)'
;MKAVITAGGRIDGAFAVEAGTPVKALAVVRGATMLDRIIEALRGAGATRIALVGGSEVRAAAKNQVDRFIDESPSGSQNMLRALRAWGDDGEPLLYATSDLPYVTAATVTDFVKRVPPQTLCVALSEHSDYVARFPDAPTAGITLAGERVVNGGVFVIPGSSIEPLTTIATQFFDARKRPWQMAGLVGAAVLLRFVFRRLSIADLERRAHQTLGARALGLRNCAPELAFDVDGENEYRYALAHQ
;
A
#
# COMPACT_ATOMS: atom_id res chain seq x y z
N MET A 1 4.65 8.53 15.68
CA MET A 1 3.81 7.54 14.96
C MET A 1 4.71 6.40 14.49
N LYS A 2 4.28 5.16 14.65
CA LYS A 2 4.98 3.97 14.16
C LYS A 2 4.62 3.71 12.69
N ALA A 3 5.59 3.21 11.91
CA ALA A 3 5.39 2.86 10.51
C ALA A 3 5.89 1.45 10.21
N VAL A 4 5.41 0.87 9.12
CA VAL A 4 5.92 -0.38 8.57
C VAL A 4 5.96 -0.32 7.05
N ILE A 5 7.02 -0.88 6.48
CA ILE A 5 7.23 -0.98 5.03
C ILE A 5 7.29 -2.46 4.65
N THR A 6 6.62 -2.83 3.55
CA THR A 6 6.81 -4.13 2.91
C THR A 6 7.66 -4.00 1.65
N ALA A 7 8.78 -4.74 1.60
CA ALA A 7 9.79 -4.65 0.55
C ALA A 7 10.22 -6.03 -0.01
N GLY A 8 9.33 -7.02 0.02
CA GLY A 8 9.60 -8.38 -0.45
C GLY A 8 9.28 -8.63 -1.93
N GLY A 9 8.98 -7.60 -2.72
CA GLY A 9 8.69 -7.75 -4.14
C GLY A 9 9.91 -8.18 -4.95
N ARG A 10 9.79 -9.28 -5.71
CA ARG A 10 10.83 -9.78 -6.62
C ARG A 10 10.48 -9.45 -8.05
N ILE A 11 11.49 -9.13 -8.84
CA ILE A 11 11.42 -8.86 -10.27
C ILE A 11 12.39 -9.77 -11.01
N ASP A 12 12.07 -10.10 -12.25
CA ASP A 12 12.86 -11.01 -13.08
C ASP A 12 12.94 -10.52 -14.54
N GLY A 13 13.54 -11.33 -15.39
CA GLY A 13 13.64 -11.08 -16.83
C GLY A 13 14.26 -9.72 -17.17
N ALA A 14 13.71 -9.06 -18.17
CA ALA A 14 14.21 -7.78 -18.67
C ALA A 14 14.13 -6.68 -17.62
N PHE A 15 13.10 -6.68 -16.79
CA PHE A 15 12.95 -5.69 -15.72
C PHE A 15 14.09 -5.78 -14.70
N ALA A 16 14.45 -6.99 -14.23
CA ALA A 16 15.55 -7.16 -13.28
C ALA A 16 16.91 -6.75 -13.88
N VAL A 17 17.11 -7.02 -15.17
CA VAL A 17 18.32 -6.61 -15.89
C VAL A 17 18.40 -5.08 -15.98
N GLU A 18 17.32 -4.41 -16.37
CA GLU A 18 17.27 -2.94 -16.50
C GLU A 18 17.40 -2.25 -15.14
N ALA A 19 16.76 -2.79 -14.10
CA ALA A 19 16.84 -2.29 -12.73
C ALA A 19 18.19 -2.58 -12.04
N GLY A 20 19.01 -3.50 -12.58
CA GLY A 20 20.27 -3.95 -11.98
C GLY A 20 20.10 -4.71 -10.67
N THR A 21 18.91 -5.19 -10.36
CA THR A 21 18.59 -5.90 -9.12
C THR A 21 17.36 -6.80 -9.29
N PRO A 22 17.31 -7.97 -8.60
CA PRO A 22 16.12 -8.81 -8.57
C PRO A 22 15.11 -8.36 -7.50
N VAL A 23 15.37 -7.28 -6.76
CA VAL A 23 14.53 -6.78 -5.66
C VAL A 23 13.89 -5.47 -6.06
N LYS A 24 12.58 -5.46 -6.24
CA LYS A 24 11.83 -4.28 -6.72
C LYS A 24 12.11 -3.01 -5.90
N ALA A 25 12.12 -3.12 -4.59
CA ALA A 25 12.38 -2.00 -3.68
C ALA A 25 13.76 -1.35 -3.84
N LEU A 26 14.74 -2.09 -4.35
CA LEU A 26 16.11 -1.63 -4.57
C LEU A 26 16.35 -1.05 -5.96
N ALA A 27 15.35 -1.09 -6.84
CA ALA A 27 15.43 -0.44 -8.14
C ALA A 27 15.59 1.07 -7.96
N VAL A 28 16.55 1.64 -8.71
CA VAL A 28 16.91 3.07 -8.61
C VAL A 28 16.05 3.89 -9.56
N VAL A 29 15.36 4.88 -9.03
CA VAL A 29 14.61 5.89 -9.78
C VAL A 29 15.04 7.27 -9.29
N ARG A 30 15.38 8.19 -10.18
CA ARG A 30 15.78 9.56 -9.82
C ARG A 30 16.96 9.62 -8.83
N GLY A 31 17.95 8.75 -9.00
CA GLY A 31 19.18 8.75 -8.19
C GLY A 31 19.10 8.14 -6.79
N ALA A 32 17.96 7.58 -6.37
CA ALA A 32 17.80 6.87 -5.11
C ALA A 32 17.00 5.58 -5.30
N THR A 33 17.16 4.60 -4.42
CA THR A 33 16.30 3.43 -4.44
C THR A 33 14.87 3.80 -4.03
N MET A 34 13.87 3.05 -4.50
CA MET A 34 12.50 3.27 -4.05
C MET A 34 12.37 3.04 -2.54
N LEU A 35 13.18 2.14 -1.98
CA LEU A 35 13.27 1.91 -0.53
C LEU A 35 13.76 3.15 0.24
N ASP A 36 14.84 3.79 -0.21
CA ASP A 36 15.36 4.99 0.45
C ASP A 36 14.32 6.11 0.45
N ARG A 37 13.62 6.28 -0.69
CA ARG A 37 12.56 7.31 -0.83
C ARG A 37 11.44 7.11 0.17
N ILE A 38 10.92 5.89 0.29
CA ILE A 38 9.81 5.64 1.21
C ILE A 38 10.25 5.78 2.67
N ILE A 39 11.46 5.36 3.03
CA ILE A 39 12.01 5.54 4.37
C ILE A 39 12.14 7.05 4.68
N GLU A 40 12.73 7.82 3.78
CA GLU A 40 12.88 9.28 3.91
C GLU A 40 11.50 9.96 4.03
N ALA A 41 10.55 9.60 3.16
CA ALA A 41 9.21 10.17 3.18
C ALA A 41 8.48 9.89 4.51
N LEU A 42 8.57 8.67 5.04
CA LEU A 42 7.96 8.31 6.32
C LEU A 42 8.64 9.05 7.49
N ARG A 43 9.98 9.12 7.53
CA ARG A 43 10.72 9.88 8.54
C ARG A 43 10.34 11.36 8.51
N GLY A 44 10.35 11.96 7.33
CA GLY A 44 9.97 13.36 7.15
C GLY A 44 8.51 13.66 7.49
N ALA A 45 7.63 12.67 7.37
CA ALA A 45 6.23 12.76 7.83
C ALA A 45 6.04 12.49 9.34
N GLY A 46 7.13 12.32 10.09
CA GLY A 46 7.09 12.17 11.55
C GLY A 46 7.00 10.73 12.05
N ALA A 47 7.35 9.73 11.25
CA ALA A 47 7.50 8.36 11.73
C ALA A 47 8.73 8.25 12.64
N THR A 48 8.51 8.01 13.92
CA THR A 48 9.57 7.87 14.93
C THR A 48 10.15 6.47 14.99
N ARG A 49 9.35 5.46 14.61
CA ARG A 49 9.74 4.05 14.55
C ARG A 49 9.34 3.48 13.20
N ILE A 50 10.27 2.87 12.46
CA ILE A 50 10.01 2.22 11.17
C ILE A 50 10.42 0.75 11.26
N ALA A 51 9.49 -0.16 10.98
CA ALA A 51 9.76 -1.57 10.74
C ALA A 51 9.82 -1.83 9.23
N LEU A 52 10.65 -2.79 8.82
CA LEU A 52 10.84 -3.17 7.43
C LEU A 52 10.72 -4.69 7.28
N VAL A 53 9.83 -5.14 6.42
CA VAL A 53 9.70 -6.55 6.03
C VAL A 53 10.40 -6.75 4.68
N GLY A 54 11.42 -7.62 4.63
CA GLY A 54 12.16 -7.86 3.40
C GLY A 54 13.18 -8.98 3.50
N GLY A 55 13.92 -9.24 2.44
CA GLY A 55 15.00 -10.22 2.37
C GLY A 55 16.36 -9.68 2.83
N SER A 56 17.37 -10.51 2.71
CA SER A 56 18.74 -10.18 3.12
C SER A 56 19.30 -8.96 2.40
N GLU A 57 19.00 -8.80 1.11
CA GLU A 57 19.43 -7.67 0.28
C GLU A 57 18.82 -6.35 0.78
N VAL A 58 17.51 -6.38 1.10
CA VAL A 58 16.78 -5.25 1.66
C VAL A 58 17.32 -4.90 3.05
N ARG A 59 17.62 -5.91 3.88
CA ARG A 59 18.27 -5.73 5.19
C ARG A 59 19.61 -5.03 5.07
N ALA A 60 20.43 -5.45 4.12
CA ALA A 60 21.74 -4.87 3.89
C ALA A 60 21.65 -3.40 3.43
N ALA A 61 20.72 -3.10 2.51
CA ALA A 61 20.49 -1.75 2.00
C ALA A 61 19.94 -0.79 3.06
N ALA A 62 18.98 -1.24 3.88
CA ALA A 62 18.34 -0.42 4.90
C ALA A 62 19.09 -0.39 6.25
N LYS A 63 20.32 -0.91 6.31
CA LYS A 63 21.11 -0.96 7.55
C LYS A 63 21.21 0.44 8.18
N ASN A 64 20.81 0.53 9.46
CA ASN A 64 20.78 1.77 10.26
C ASN A 64 19.71 2.80 9.85
N GLN A 65 18.84 2.52 8.89
CA GLN A 65 17.76 3.45 8.48
C GLN A 65 16.42 3.11 9.15
N VAL A 66 16.29 1.87 9.63
CA VAL A 66 15.05 1.35 10.24
C VAL A 66 15.30 0.81 11.64
N ASP A 67 14.27 0.84 12.49
CA ASP A 67 14.38 0.47 13.91
C ASP A 67 14.13 -1.02 14.14
N ARG A 68 13.42 -1.68 13.22
CA ARG A 68 13.14 -3.11 13.28
C ARG A 68 13.16 -3.73 11.88
N PHE A 69 13.80 -4.89 11.76
CA PHE A 69 13.77 -5.68 10.54
C PHE A 69 13.04 -7.00 10.79
N ILE A 70 12.22 -7.41 9.82
CA ILE A 70 11.44 -8.64 9.85
C ILE A 70 11.74 -9.39 8.55
N ASP A 71 12.17 -10.64 8.68
CA ASP A 71 12.47 -11.47 7.51
C ASP A 71 11.20 -11.75 6.70
N GLU A 72 11.32 -11.62 5.39
CA GLU A 72 10.23 -11.91 4.48
C GLU A 72 9.89 -13.41 4.41
N SER A 73 8.67 -13.69 3.99
CA SER A 73 8.21 -15.01 3.53
C SER A 73 8.16 -15.01 2.01
N PRO A 74 8.23 -16.17 1.34
CA PRO A 74 7.98 -16.27 -0.09
C PRO A 74 6.58 -15.81 -0.53
N SER A 75 5.68 -15.61 0.42
CA SER A 75 4.30 -15.17 0.17
C SER A 75 4.12 -13.70 0.51
N GLY A 76 3.74 -12.87 -0.48
CA GLY A 76 3.41 -11.45 -0.26
C GLY A 76 2.30 -11.24 0.79
N SER A 77 1.33 -12.15 0.84
CA SER A 77 0.27 -12.11 1.86
C SER A 77 0.81 -12.33 3.28
N GLN A 78 1.75 -13.25 3.45
CA GLN A 78 2.40 -13.46 4.74
C GLN A 78 3.27 -12.27 5.13
N ASN A 79 3.88 -11.59 4.17
CA ASN A 79 4.67 -10.39 4.43
C ASN A 79 3.78 -9.25 4.93
N MET A 80 2.57 -9.09 4.38
CA MET A 80 1.58 -8.14 4.90
C MET A 80 1.17 -8.48 6.34
N LEU A 81 0.87 -9.75 6.66
CA LEU A 81 0.53 -10.17 8.01
C LEU A 81 1.67 -9.94 9.01
N ARG A 82 2.93 -10.20 8.60
CA ARG A 82 4.12 -9.88 9.40
C ARG A 82 4.26 -8.38 9.65
N ALA A 83 3.97 -7.57 8.63
CA ALA A 83 4.01 -6.12 8.73
C ALA A 83 2.96 -5.60 9.72
N LEU A 84 1.71 -6.08 9.66
CA LEU A 84 0.67 -5.69 10.61
C LEU A 84 1.04 -6.00 12.06
N ARG A 85 1.77 -7.10 12.31
CA ARG A 85 2.24 -7.52 13.63
C ARG A 85 3.60 -6.95 14.03
N ALA A 86 4.16 -6.05 13.23
CA ALA A 86 5.52 -5.57 13.40
C ALA A 86 5.81 -4.97 14.79
N TRP A 87 4.85 -4.29 15.40
CA TRP A 87 5.03 -3.53 16.64
C TRP A 87 4.27 -4.08 17.86
N GLY A 88 3.54 -5.18 17.68
CA GLY A 88 2.63 -5.68 18.70
C GLY A 88 1.41 -4.76 18.90
N ASP A 89 0.65 -5.02 19.95
CA ASP A 89 -0.55 -4.24 20.31
C ASP A 89 -0.19 -3.21 21.39
N ASP A 90 0.16 -2.00 20.98
CA ASP A 90 0.42 -0.86 21.85
C ASP A 90 -0.67 0.23 21.71
N GLY A 91 -1.74 -0.04 20.95
CA GLY A 91 -2.85 0.89 20.73
C GLY A 91 -2.54 2.06 19.80
N GLU A 92 -1.26 2.27 19.42
CA GLU A 92 -0.89 3.35 18.50
C GLU A 92 -1.29 3.04 17.06
N PRO A 93 -1.69 4.05 16.28
CA PRO A 93 -1.94 3.86 14.86
C PRO A 93 -0.67 3.48 14.10
N LEU A 94 -0.83 2.63 13.10
CA LEU A 94 0.22 2.15 12.22
C LEU A 94 0.11 2.83 10.84
N LEU A 95 1.18 3.48 10.42
CA LEU A 95 1.35 3.94 9.04
C LEU A 95 1.99 2.80 8.22
N TYR A 96 1.18 2.15 7.40
CA TYR A 96 1.64 1.09 6.50
C TYR A 96 1.96 1.67 5.12
N ALA A 97 3.08 1.29 4.53
CA ALA A 97 3.45 1.70 3.18
C ALA A 97 4.06 0.53 2.38
N THR A 98 3.81 0.53 1.07
CA THR A 98 4.55 -0.30 0.12
C THR A 98 5.87 0.37 -0.28
N SER A 99 6.83 -0.39 -0.76
CA SER A 99 8.18 0.12 -1.07
C SER A 99 8.38 0.50 -2.53
N ASP A 100 7.34 0.50 -3.34
CA ASP A 100 7.38 0.65 -4.80
C ASP A 100 6.81 1.99 -5.31
N LEU A 101 6.88 3.01 -4.47
CA LEU A 101 6.36 4.36 -4.73
C LEU A 101 7.50 5.32 -5.11
N PRO A 102 7.88 5.45 -6.39
CA PRO A 102 9.06 6.21 -6.82
C PRO A 102 8.92 7.73 -6.65
N TYR A 103 7.70 8.24 -6.53
CA TYR A 103 7.43 9.68 -6.43
C TYR A 103 7.00 10.15 -5.04
N VAL A 104 6.91 9.23 -4.08
CA VAL A 104 6.50 9.56 -2.70
C VAL A 104 7.44 10.58 -2.07
N THR A 105 6.87 11.52 -1.31
CA THR A 105 7.62 12.55 -0.57
C THR A 105 7.09 12.68 0.86
N ALA A 106 7.90 13.28 1.73
CA ALA A 106 7.47 13.62 3.08
C ALA A 106 6.22 14.53 3.09
N ALA A 107 6.12 15.45 2.13
CA ALA A 107 4.97 16.35 2.02
C ALA A 107 3.68 15.61 1.68
N THR A 108 3.71 14.69 0.71
CA THR A 108 2.52 13.92 0.31
C THR A 108 2.04 12.98 1.40
N VAL A 109 2.96 12.32 2.12
CA VAL A 109 2.62 11.48 3.27
C VAL A 109 2.08 12.33 4.43
N THR A 110 2.69 13.49 4.70
CA THR A 110 2.24 14.39 5.76
C THR A 110 0.83 14.92 5.51
N ASP A 111 0.52 15.33 4.27
CA ASP A 111 -0.84 15.77 3.90
C ASP A 111 -1.85 14.66 4.13
N PHE A 112 -1.55 13.46 3.63
CA PHE A 112 -2.42 12.30 3.85
C PHE A 112 -2.67 12.06 5.34
N VAL A 113 -1.62 11.93 6.16
CA VAL A 113 -1.72 11.63 7.58
C VAL A 113 -2.51 12.70 8.36
N LYS A 114 -2.30 13.99 8.05
CA LYS A 114 -3.03 15.10 8.70
C LYS A 114 -4.53 15.09 8.45
N ARG A 115 -4.96 14.51 7.32
CA ARG A 115 -6.36 14.44 6.92
C ARG A 115 -7.08 13.19 7.43
N VAL A 116 -6.35 12.22 8.00
CA VAL A 116 -6.93 10.98 8.54
C VAL A 116 -7.73 11.29 9.81
N PRO A 117 -9.04 10.96 9.85
CA PRO A 117 -9.83 11.15 11.06
C PRO A 117 -9.36 10.19 12.18
N PRO A 118 -9.51 10.57 13.45
CA PRO A 118 -9.18 9.70 14.59
C PRO A 118 -9.88 8.33 14.48
N GLN A 119 -9.20 7.28 14.90
CA GLN A 119 -9.72 5.90 14.96
C GLN A 119 -10.35 5.41 13.63
N THR A 120 -9.80 5.84 12.50
CA THR A 120 -10.30 5.49 11.16
C THR A 120 -9.21 4.77 10.37
N LEU A 121 -9.53 3.59 9.82
CA LEU A 121 -8.71 2.94 8.81
C LEU A 121 -8.82 3.77 7.52
N CYS A 122 -7.71 4.29 7.04
CA CYS A 122 -7.69 5.08 5.81
C CYS A 122 -6.75 4.48 4.76
N VAL A 123 -7.22 4.46 3.52
CA VAL A 123 -6.39 4.25 2.33
C VAL A 123 -6.37 5.54 1.52
N ALA A 124 -5.21 5.91 1.01
CA ALA A 124 -5.08 7.06 0.11
C ALA A 124 -5.76 6.75 -1.23
N LEU A 125 -6.64 7.62 -1.70
CA LEU A 125 -7.26 7.56 -3.02
C LEU A 125 -6.98 8.85 -3.78
N SER A 126 -6.41 8.72 -4.98
CA SER A 126 -6.26 9.81 -5.94
C SER A 126 -7.42 9.77 -6.95
N GLU A 127 -7.93 10.92 -7.34
CA GLU A 127 -8.84 10.99 -8.48
C GLU A 127 -8.08 10.62 -9.75
N HIS A 128 -8.71 9.84 -10.62
CA HIS A 128 -8.06 9.42 -11.87
C HIS A 128 -7.68 10.60 -12.77
N SER A 129 -8.47 11.67 -12.78
CA SER A 129 -8.16 12.91 -13.49
C SER A 129 -6.86 13.54 -13.00
N ASP A 130 -6.67 13.60 -11.69
CA ASP A 130 -5.47 14.19 -11.08
C ASP A 130 -4.24 13.30 -11.32
N TYR A 131 -4.44 11.96 -11.28
CA TYR A 131 -3.39 11.01 -11.60
C TYR A 131 -2.91 11.17 -13.05
N VAL A 132 -3.82 11.23 -14.03
CA VAL A 132 -3.48 11.41 -15.44
C VAL A 132 -2.86 12.80 -15.70
N ALA A 133 -3.35 13.84 -15.02
CA ALA A 133 -2.77 15.18 -15.13
C ALA A 133 -1.33 15.23 -14.60
N ARG A 134 -1.06 14.49 -13.51
CA ARG A 134 0.29 14.44 -12.91
C ARG A 134 1.23 13.50 -13.64
N PHE A 135 0.72 12.40 -14.17
CA PHE A 135 1.46 11.37 -14.87
C PHE A 135 0.84 11.10 -16.25
N PRO A 136 1.01 12.04 -17.22
CA PRO A 136 0.49 11.86 -18.57
C PRO A 136 1.15 10.65 -19.22
N ASP A 137 0.35 9.86 -19.95
CA ASP A 137 0.78 8.65 -20.64
C ASP A 137 1.35 7.53 -19.74
N ALA A 138 1.22 7.66 -18.43
CA ALA A 138 1.59 6.57 -17.52
C ALA A 138 0.72 5.33 -17.75
N PRO A 139 1.27 4.12 -17.54
CA PRO A 139 0.45 2.91 -17.50
C PRO A 139 -0.73 3.12 -16.57
N THR A 140 -1.93 2.84 -17.06
CA THR A 140 -3.13 3.26 -16.33
C THR A 140 -3.46 2.30 -15.22
N ALA A 141 -3.27 2.73 -13.99
CA ALA A 141 -3.86 2.12 -12.81
C ALA A 141 -5.27 2.70 -12.57
N GLY A 142 -6.05 2.05 -11.75
CA GLY A 142 -7.31 2.59 -11.25
C GLY A 142 -8.48 1.63 -11.34
N ILE A 143 -9.43 1.87 -10.44
CA ILE A 143 -10.64 1.08 -10.28
C ILE A 143 -11.83 1.96 -10.61
N THR A 144 -12.75 1.46 -11.43
CA THR A 144 -14.03 2.13 -11.70
C THR A 144 -15.10 1.56 -10.78
N LEU A 145 -15.65 2.41 -9.92
CA LEU A 145 -16.69 2.08 -8.95
C LEU A 145 -17.89 3.01 -9.15
N ALA A 146 -19.05 2.44 -9.51
CA ALA A 146 -20.31 3.19 -9.74
C ALA A 146 -20.16 4.44 -10.64
N GLY A 147 -19.29 4.35 -11.65
CA GLY A 147 -19.03 5.45 -12.59
C GLY A 147 -17.91 6.42 -12.17
N GLU A 148 -17.42 6.32 -10.95
CA GLU A 148 -16.22 7.05 -10.50
C GLU A 148 -14.95 6.24 -10.76
N ARG A 149 -13.91 6.88 -11.21
CA ARG A 149 -12.61 6.24 -11.41
C ARG A 149 -11.58 6.83 -10.45
N VAL A 150 -11.01 5.98 -9.61
CA VAL A 150 -10.00 6.35 -8.61
C VAL A 150 -8.77 5.44 -8.73
N VAL A 151 -7.63 5.93 -8.26
CA VAL A 151 -6.39 5.16 -8.14
C VAL A 151 -6.08 5.02 -6.66
N ASN A 152 -5.92 3.78 -6.19
CA ASN A 152 -5.57 3.52 -4.80
C ASN A 152 -4.07 3.75 -4.58
N GLY A 153 -3.74 4.36 -3.45
CA GLY A 153 -2.36 4.56 -3.04
C GLY A 153 -1.78 3.37 -2.27
N GLY A 154 -0.45 3.32 -2.24
CA GLY A 154 0.30 2.33 -1.46
C GLY A 154 0.52 2.73 0.02
N VAL A 155 -0.22 3.72 0.54
CA VAL A 155 -0.06 4.22 1.91
C VAL A 155 -1.39 4.13 2.66
N PHE A 156 -1.35 3.59 3.89
CA PHE A 156 -2.52 3.33 4.73
C PHE A 156 -2.26 3.79 6.16
N VAL A 157 -3.27 4.33 6.83
CA VAL A 157 -3.26 4.50 8.28
C VAL A 157 -4.24 3.50 8.89
N ILE A 158 -3.74 2.70 9.83
CA ILE A 158 -4.48 1.62 10.49
C ILE A 158 -4.54 1.96 11.97
N PRO A 159 -5.74 2.18 12.57
CA PRO A 159 -5.87 2.36 14.01
C PRO A 159 -5.33 1.15 14.76
N GLY A 160 -4.70 1.34 15.92
CA GLY A 160 -4.19 0.23 16.73
C GLY A 160 -5.25 -0.82 17.01
N SER A 161 -6.46 -0.39 17.39
CA SER A 161 -7.61 -1.27 17.63
C SER A 161 -8.07 -2.10 16.42
N SER A 162 -7.67 -1.71 15.20
CA SER A 162 -8.05 -2.41 13.96
C SER A 162 -6.99 -3.38 13.47
N ILE A 163 -5.80 -3.42 14.06
CA ILE A 163 -4.69 -4.25 13.57
C ILE A 163 -5.03 -5.74 13.68
N GLU A 164 -5.50 -6.19 14.84
CA GLU A 164 -5.85 -7.61 15.02
C GLU A 164 -7.07 -8.05 14.21
N PRO A 165 -8.21 -7.32 14.20
CA PRO A 165 -9.32 -7.60 13.30
C PRO A 165 -8.89 -7.64 11.82
N LEU A 166 -8.08 -6.67 11.37
CA LEU A 166 -7.58 -6.63 10.00
C LEU A 166 -6.68 -7.83 9.69
N THR A 167 -5.81 -8.21 10.63
CA THR A 167 -4.93 -9.37 10.48
C THR A 167 -5.73 -10.66 10.35
N THR A 168 -6.76 -10.83 11.16
CA THR A 168 -7.66 -12.00 11.12
C THR A 168 -8.38 -12.07 9.78
N ILE A 169 -8.98 -10.97 9.32
CA ILE A 169 -9.70 -10.91 8.06
C ILE A 169 -8.75 -11.13 6.87
N ALA A 170 -7.59 -10.49 6.87
CA ALA A 170 -6.59 -10.70 5.83
C ALA A 170 -6.18 -12.19 5.74
N THR A 171 -5.97 -12.85 6.88
CA THR A 171 -5.69 -14.30 6.91
C THR A 171 -6.81 -15.09 6.25
N GLN A 172 -8.08 -14.83 6.61
CA GLN A 172 -9.23 -15.50 6.01
C GLN A 172 -9.33 -15.27 4.50
N PHE A 173 -9.08 -14.02 4.04
CA PHE A 173 -9.03 -13.70 2.61
C PHE A 173 -7.94 -14.48 1.87
N PHE A 174 -6.75 -14.57 2.44
CA PHE A 174 -5.65 -15.30 1.82
C PHE A 174 -5.90 -16.80 1.76
N ASP A 175 -6.51 -17.37 2.77
CA ASP A 175 -6.90 -18.79 2.80
C ASP A 175 -8.04 -19.09 1.81
N ALA A 176 -8.98 -18.15 1.67
CA ALA A 176 -10.12 -18.26 0.78
C ALA A 176 -9.82 -17.96 -0.70
N ARG A 177 -8.67 -17.31 -1.03
CA ARG A 177 -8.36 -16.81 -2.40
C ARG A 177 -8.47 -17.86 -3.51
N LYS A 178 -8.26 -19.14 -3.18
CA LYS A 178 -8.38 -20.26 -4.11
C LYS A 178 -9.77 -20.93 -4.08
N ARG A 179 -10.71 -20.39 -3.28
CA ARG A 179 -12.03 -20.97 -3.04
C ARG A 179 -13.11 -19.91 -3.25
N PRO A 180 -13.65 -19.77 -4.48
CA PRO A 180 -14.58 -18.69 -4.84
C PRO A 180 -15.78 -18.55 -3.89
N TRP A 181 -16.30 -19.65 -3.39
CA TRP A 181 -17.44 -19.64 -2.48
C TRP A 181 -17.12 -19.05 -1.11
N GLN A 182 -15.92 -19.32 -0.59
CA GLN A 182 -15.46 -18.74 0.68
C GLN A 182 -15.18 -17.24 0.51
N MET A 183 -14.58 -16.84 -0.62
CA MET A 183 -14.41 -15.43 -0.98
C MET A 183 -15.75 -14.71 -1.05
N ALA A 184 -16.76 -15.31 -1.68
CA ALA A 184 -18.10 -14.74 -1.74
C ALA A 184 -18.71 -14.50 -0.36
N GLY A 185 -18.51 -15.42 0.58
CA GLY A 185 -18.93 -15.25 1.98
C GLY A 185 -18.23 -14.10 2.70
N LEU A 186 -16.90 -13.93 2.51
CA LEU A 186 -16.12 -12.88 3.12
C LEU A 186 -16.45 -11.49 2.55
N VAL A 187 -16.53 -11.38 1.24
CA VAL A 187 -16.87 -10.13 0.55
C VAL A 187 -18.34 -9.74 0.80
N GLY A 188 -19.22 -10.72 0.86
CA GLY A 188 -20.67 -10.54 1.03
C GLY A 188 -21.42 -10.47 -0.30
N ALA A 189 -22.56 -11.19 -0.37
CA ALA A 189 -23.34 -11.31 -1.59
C ALA A 189 -23.81 -9.97 -2.17
N ALA A 190 -24.15 -9.00 -1.32
CA ALA A 190 -24.58 -7.67 -1.76
C ALA A 190 -23.46 -6.89 -2.47
N VAL A 191 -22.23 -6.99 -1.98
CA VAL A 191 -21.05 -6.35 -2.60
C VAL A 191 -20.76 -7.01 -3.95
N LEU A 192 -20.79 -8.34 -4.02
CA LEU A 192 -20.58 -9.07 -5.27
C LEU A 192 -21.64 -8.74 -6.31
N LEU A 193 -22.92 -8.74 -5.94
CA LEU A 193 -24.00 -8.37 -6.86
C LEU A 193 -23.83 -6.93 -7.38
N ARG A 194 -23.54 -5.98 -6.50
CA ARG A 194 -23.29 -4.59 -6.93
C ARG A 194 -22.07 -4.48 -7.85
N PHE A 195 -21.02 -5.26 -7.59
CA PHE A 195 -19.84 -5.33 -8.47
C PHE A 195 -20.20 -5.86 -9.87
N VAL A 196 -20.89 -6.99 -9.94
CA VAL A 196 -21.34 -7.60 -11.22
C VAL A 196 -22.22 -6.63 -12.02
N PHE A 197 -23.12 -5.90 -11.35
CA PHE A 197 -23.99 -4.92 -11.99
C PHE A 197 -23.33 -3.53 -12.17
N ARG A 198 -22.01 -3.39 -11.90
CA ARG A 198 -21.25 -2.13 -11.98
C ARG A 198 -21.83 -1.00 -11.13
N ARG A 199 -22.48 -1.34 -10.01
CA ARG A 199 -23.11 -0.42 -9.05
C ARG A 199 -22.39 -0.36 -7.70
N LEU A 200 -21.24 -1.05 -7.58
CA LEU A 200 -20.44 -1.02 -6.37
C LEU A 200 -19.77 0.35 -6.24
N SER A 201 -20.06 1.05 -5.14
CA SER A 201 -19.47 2.36 -4.83
C SER A 201 -18.38 2.24 -3.77
N ILE A 202 -17.56 3.29 -3.62
CA ILE A 202 -16.58 3.42 -2.52
C ILE A 202 -17.32 3.35 -1.17
N ALA A 203 -18.45 4.02 -1.03
CA ALA A 203 -19.25 4.00 0.20
C ALA A 203 -19.76 2.59 0.57
N ASP A 204 -20.00 1.73 -0.41
CA ASP A 204 -20.37 0.34 -0.14
C ASP A 204 -19.19 -0.46 0.42
N LEU A 205 -17.99 -0.23 -0.12
CA LEU A 205 -16.76 -0.85 0.37
C LEU A 205 -16.41 -0.36 1.78
N GLU A 206 -16.52 0.93 2.04
CA GLU A 206 -16.31 1.53 3.36
C GLU A 206 -17.28 0.95 4.40
N ARG A 207 -18.57 0.88 4.06
CA ARG A 207 -19.59 0.27 4.91
C ARG A 207 -19.29 -1.20 5.19
N ARG A 208 -18.89 -1.95 4.17
CA ARG A 208 -18.53 -3.36 4.33
C ARG A 208 -17.30 -3.51 5.22
N ALA A 209 -16.26 -2.71 4.99
CA ALA A 209 -15.06 -2.70 5.83
C ALA A 209 -15.40 -2.35 7.28
N HIS A 210 -16.25 -1.35 7.51
CA HIS A 210 -16.72 -1.01 8.85
C HIS A 210 -17.44 -2.18 9.54
N GLN A 211 -18.36 -2.85 8.86
CA GLN A 211 -19.09 -4.00 9.40
C GLN A 211 -18.16 -5.17 9.74
N THR A 212 -17.11 -5.35 8.94
CA THR A 212 -16.21 -6.50 9.05
C THR A 212 -15.09 -6.27 10.07
N LEU A 213 -14.59 -5.04 10.17
CA LEU A 213 -13.48 -4.67 11.06
C LEU A 213 -13.96 -4.14 12.43
N GLY A 214 -15.24 -3.81 12.57
CA GLY A 214 -15.75 -3.12 13.77
C GLY A 214 -15.19 -1.71 13.96
N ALA A 215 -14.50 -1.16 12.95
CA ALA A 215 -13.88 0.18 12.96
C ALA A 215 -14.25 0.96 11.72
N ARG A 216 -14.25 2.28 11.81
CA ARG A 216 -14.50 3.15 10.66
C ARG A 216 -13.44 2.92 9.59
N ALA A 217 -13.84 2.75 8.34
CA ALA A 217 -12.97 2.65 7.19
C ALA A 217 -13.32 3.73 6.16
N LEU A 218 -12.32 4.33 5.56
CA LEU A 218 -12.47 5.46 4.65
C LEU A 218 -11.45 5.39 3.51
N GLY A 219 -11.93 5.50 2.27
CA GLY A 219 -11.11 5.86 1.13
C GLY A 219 -10.90 7.37 1.11
N LEU A 220 -9.78 7.86 1.62
CA LEU A 220 -9.50 9.29 1.71
C LEU A 220 -9.22 9.86 0.33
N ARG A 221 -10.20 10.62 -0.20
CA ARG A 221 -10.19 11.17 -1.57
C ARG A 221 -9.24 12.36 -1.73
N ASN A 222 -8.93 12.69 -2.99
CA ASN A 222 -8.07 13.81 -3.36
C ASN A 222 -6.70 13.74 -2.69
N CYS A 223 -6.14 12.54 -2.56
CA CYS A 223 -4.76 12.37 -2.15
C CYS A 223 -3.83 12.59 -3.33
N ALA A 224 -2.59 13.00 -3.02
CA ALA A 224 -1.58 13.25 -4.04
C ALA A 224 -1.35 12.00 -4.91
N PRO A 225 -1.34 12.14 -6.26
CA PRO A 225 -1.10 11.03 -7.18
C PRO A 225 0.22 10.29 -6.94
N GLU A 226 1.21 10.95 -6.35
CA GLU A 226 2.50 10.38 -5.96
C GLU A 226 2.38 9.24 -4.93
N LEU A 227 1.28 9.19 -4.17
CA LEU A 227 0.97 8.09 -3.26
C LEU A 227 0.35 6.88 -3.98
N ALA A 228 -0.09 7.07 -5.23
CA ALA A 228 -0.83 6.10 -6.01
C ALA A 228 -0.06 5.58 -7.24
N PHE A 229 1.08 6.18 -7.58
CA PHE A 229 1.94 5.63 -8.63
C PHE A 229 2.87 4.59 -8.03
N ASP A 230 2.58 3.34 -8.29
CA ASP A 230 3.41 2.20 -7.92
C ASP A 230 4.08 1.58 -9.17
N VAL A 231 5.25 1.02 -8.96
CA VAL A 231 6.00 0.31 -10.01
C VAL A 231 5.67 -1.17 -9.92
N ASP A 232 4.60 -1.60 -10.59
CA ASP A 232 4.20 -3.01 -10.61
C ASP A 232 4.95 -3.85 -11.66
N GLY A 233 5.42 -3.21 -12.73
CA GLY A 233 6.10 -3.86 -13.82
C GLY A 233 7.15 -2.98 -14.51
N GLU A 234 7.69 -3.51 -15.59
CA GLU A 234 8.73 -2.88 -16.42
C GLU A 234 8.25 -1.55 -17.05
N ASN A 235 6.97 -1.47 -17.43
CA ASN A 235 6.43 -0.28 -18.07
C ASN A 235 6.36 0.91 -17.09
N GLU A 236 5.91 0.70 -15.87
CA GLU A 236 5.89 1.71 -14.81
C GLU A 236 7.30 2.13 -14.45
N TYR A 237 8.24 1.19 -14.41
CA TYR A 237 9.64 1.48 -14.13
C TYR A 237 10.27 2.35 -15.22
N ARG A 238 10.09 2.00 -16.50
CA ARG A 238 10.57 2.81 -17.63
C ARG A 238 9.94 4.19 -17.67
N TYR A 239 8.63 4.26 -17.38
CA TYR A 239 7.97 5.55 -17.22
C TYR A 239 8.64 6.39 -16.13
N ALA A 240 8.88 5.81 -14.96
CA ALA A 240 9.51 6.50 -13.84
C ALA A 240 10.96 6.94 -14.11
N LEU A 241 11.70 6.21 -14.95
CA LEU A 241 13.03 6.62 -15.42
C LEU A 241 12.97 7.78 -16.40
N ALA A 242 11.98 7.80 -17.29
CA ALA A 242 11.84 8.84 -18.31
C ALA A 242 11.29 10.17 -17.77
N HIS A 243 10.50 10.13 -16.70
CA HIS A 243 9.80 11.30 -16.14
C HIS A 243 10.37 11.66 -14.75
N GLN A 244 11.62 12.10 -14.73
CA GLN A 244 12.37 12.48 -13.52
C GLN A 244 12.02 13.87 -12.98
#